data_55107a296744dea92e5f845b9e4f622d
#
_entry.id   55107a296744dea92e5f845b9e4f622d
#
_cell.length_a   1.000
_cell.length_b   1.000
_cell.length_c   1.000
_cell.angle_alpha   90.00
_cell.angle_beta   90.00
_cell.angle_gamma   90.00
#
_symmetry.space_group_name_H-M   'P 1'
#
loop_
_entity.id
_entity.type
_entity.pdbx_description
1 polymer ?
#
loop_
_entity_poly.entity_id
_entity_poly.type
_entity_poly.pdbx_seq_one_letter_code
_entity_poly.pdbx_strand_id
1 'polypeptide(L)'
;KAPEERERGITINTAHVEYETDARHYAHVDCPGHADYIKNMITGAAQMDGAILVIAATDGPMAQTKEHILLARQVGVPAIVVFLNKCDQVDDEELLELVEMEVRETLSKYEFPGDDIPIIKGSALNALTCEGGVDDPDFACIKELMDAVDSYIPTPDRKADQPFLMPVEDVFTITGRGTVATGRVERGTIKMNEEVEIVGLTDEKKKTVVTGIEMFRKLLDFAEAGDNIGTLLRGVAKTDIERGQVLCKPGSIHPHTKFVGQVYVLSKRSEE
;
A
#
# COMPACT_ATOMS: atom_id res chain seq x y z
N LYS A 1 14.29 2.22 8.81
CA LYS A 1 14.02 3.60 8.42
C LYS A 1 15.29 4.25 7.89
N ALA A 2 15.20 5.01 6.80
CA ALA A 2 16.30 5.82 6.25
C ALA A 2 16.80 6.84 7.28
N PRO A 3 18.08 7.29 7.21
CA PRO A 3 18.59 8.28 8.16
C PRO A 3 17.73 9.56 8.21
N GLU A 4 17.28 10.05 7.06
CA GLU A 4 16.42 11.23 6.95
C GLU A 4 15.04 11.04 7.60
N GLU A 5 14.45 9.85 7.51
CA GLU A 5 13.19 9.52 8.18
C GLU A 5 13.32 9.51 9.70
N ARG A 6 14.50 9.08 10.20
CA ARG A 6 14.77 9.10 11.65
C ARG A 6 14.94 10.52 12.17
N GLU A 7 15.59 11.38 11.40
CA GLU A 7 15.84 12.78 11.76
C GLU A 7 14.57 13.61 11.76
N ARG A 8 13.71 13.40 10.75
CA ARG A 8 12.45 14.15 10.62
C ARG A 8 11.28 13.54 11.39
N GLY A 9 11.37 12.28 11.82
CA GLY A 9 10.28 11.56 12.47
C GLY A 9 9.08 11.23 11.59
N ILE A 10 9.24 11.28 10.26
CA ILE A 10 8.17 11.02 9.28
C ILE A 10 8.57 9.89 8.33
N THR A 11 7.60 9.23 7.70
CA THR A 11 7.81 8.29 6.62
C THR A 11 7.98 9.06 5.31
N ILE A 12 9.03 8.77 4.55
CA ILE A 12 9.35 9.42 3.26
C ILE A 12 9.08 8.45 2.10
N ASN A 13 9.58 7.23 2.23
CA ASN A 13 9.40 6.18 1.23
C ASN A 13 8.45 5.10 1.73
N THR A 14 7.74 4.47 0.80
CA THR A 14 6.94 3.29 1.12
C THR A 14 7.82 2.19 1.68
N ALA A 15 7.37 1.56 2.76
CA ALA A 15 8.02 0.40 3.34
C ALA A 15 7.06 -0.79 3.35
N HIS A 16 7.60 -1.97 3.06
CA HIS A 16 6.84 -3.21 3.04
C HIS A 16 7.24 -4.06 4.24
N VAL A 17 6.26 -4.53 4.98
CA VAL A 17 6.42 -5.42 6.13
C VAL A 17 5.47 -6.60 5.96
N GLU A 18 5.95 -7.78 6.30
CA GLU A 18 5.17 -9.03 6.27
C GLU A 18 4.74 -9.38 7.69
N TYR A 19 3.48 -9.76 7.86
CA TYR A 19 2.96 -10.40 9.06
C TYR A 19 1.76 -11.27 8.75
N GLU A 20 1.33 -12.09 9.69
CA GLU A 20 0.21 -13.00 9.54
C GLU A 20 -0.70 -13.00 10.77
N THR A 21 -1.96 -13.29 10.54
CA THR A 21 -2.93 -13.69 11.55
C THR A 21 -3.27 -15.16 11.34
N ASP A 22 -4.10 -15.73 12.19
CA ASP A 22 -4.61 -17.10 11.96
C ASP A 22 -5.43 -17.23 10.67
N ALA A 23 -6.02 -16.12 10.19
CA ALA A 23 -6.88 -16.10 9.03
C ALA A 23 -6.15 -15.79 7.72
N ARG A 24 -5.11 -14.91 7.77
CA ARG A 24 -4.50 -14.34 6.56
C ARG A 24 -3.04 -13.99 6.74
N HIS A 25 -2.33 -14.01 5.60
CA HIS A 25 -1.00 -13.46 5.43
C HIS A 25 -1.09 -12.07 4.77
N TYR A 26 -0.37 -11.09 5.32
CA TYR A 26 -0.42 -9.70 4.91
C TYR A 26 0.94 -9.19 4.43
N ALA A 27 0.92 -8.48 3.31
CA ALA A 27 1.97 -7.54 2.93
C ALA A 27 1.49 -6.13 3.31
N HIS A 28 2.05 -5.58 4.37
CA HIS A 28 1.73 -4.25 4.85
C HIS A 28 2.60 -3.20 4.14
N VAL A 29 1.95 -2.22 3.53
CA VAL A 29 2.61 -1.09 2.87
C VAL A 29 2.46 0.14 3.73
N ASP A 30 3.54 0.58 4.38
CA ASP A 30 3.57 1.83 5.13
C ASP A 30 3.78 2.99 4.16
N CYS A 31 2.76 3.83 4.02
CA CYS A 31 2.76 4.96 3.08
C CYS A 31 3.08 6.27 3.80
N PRO A 32 3.89 7.16 3.18
CA PRO A 32 4.11 8.47 3.73
C PRO A 32 2.82 9.30 3.75
N GLY A 33 2.51 9.92 4.90
CA GLY A 33 1.33 10.75 5.07
C GLY A 33 1.56 12.24 4.77
N HIS A 34 2.82 12.68 4.64
CA HIS A 34 3.14 14.09 4.45
C HIS A 34 2.89 14.54 3.00
N ALA A 35 2.32 15.74 2.84
CA ALA A 35 1.93 16.31 1.54
C ALA A 35 3.04 16.33 0.49
N ASP A 36 4.31 16.53 0.91
CA ASP A 36 5.46 16.54 0.00
C ASP A 36 5.73 15.20 -0.68
N TYR A 37 5.21 14.11 -0.10
CA TYR A 37 5.44 12.73 -0.57
C TYR A 37 4.21 12.05 -1.16
N ILE A 38 3.22 12.83 -1.56
CA ILE A 38 1.92 12.34 -2.08
C ILE A 38 2.08 11.39 -3.27
N LYS A 39 3.11 11.58 -4.10
CA LYS A 39 3.43 10.68 -5.23
C LYS A 39 3.78 9.27 -4.76
N ASN A 40 4.53 9.17 -3.66
CA ASN A 40 4.90 7.88 -3.09
C ASN A 40 3.69 7.21 -2.43
N MET A 41 2.84 8.00 -1.79
CA MET A 41 1.57 7.52 -1.25
C MET A 41 0.65 6.96 -2.33
N ILE A 42 0.47 7.67 -3.47
CA ILE A 42 -0.36 7.20 -4.60
C ILE A 42 0.15 5.85 -5.12
N THR A 43 1.46 5.70 -5.25
CA THR A 43 2.05 4.44 -5.74
C THR A 43 1.80 3.29 -4.76
N GLY A 44 1.97 3.53 -3.46
CA GLY A 44 1.67 2.52 -2.43
C GLY A 44 0.19 2.19 -2.36
N ALA A 45 -0.68 3.21 -2.34
CA ALA A 45 -2.13 3.04 -2.24
C ALA A 45 -2.73 2.26 -3.43
N ALA A 46 -2.18 2.42 -4.64
CA ALA A 46 -2.64 1.68 -5.82
C ALA A 46 -2.45 0.15 -5.72
N GLN A 47 -1.65 -0.32 -4.77
CA GLN A 47 -1.37 -1.75 -4.55
C GLN A 47 -2.20 -2.36 -3.43
N MET A 48 -3.00 -1.56 -2.73
CA MET A 48 -3.71 -2.00 -1.53
C MET A 48 -5.01 -2.73 -1.86
N ASP A 49 -5.21 -3.87 -1.21
CA ASP A 49 -6.48 -4.59 -1.19
C ASP A 49 -7.42 -4.09 -0.07
N GLY A 50 -6.90 -3.24 0.81
CA GLY A 50 -7.59 -2.52 1.86
C GLY A 50 -6.65 -1.54 2.54
N ALA A 51 -7.16 -0.65 3.37
CA ALA A 51 -6.36 0.34 4.07
C ALA A 51 -6.71 0.43 5.55
N ILE A 52 -5.70 0.68 6.37
CA ILE A 52 -5.86 1.13 7.75
C ILE A 52 -5.63 2.65 7.76
N LEU A 53 -6.68 3.41 8.05
CA LEU A 53 -6.60 4.86 8.19
C LEU A 53 -6.34 5.21 9.65
N VAL A 54 -5.17 5.76 9.93
CA VAL A 54 -4.78 6.16 11.29
C VAL A 54 -5.06 7.64 11.50
N ILE A 55 -5.86 7.96 12.51
CA ILE A 55 -6.26 9.33 12.88
C ILE A 55 -5.92 9.55 14.35
N ALA A 56 -5.33 10.69 14.71
CA ALA A 56 -5.14 11.03 16.11
C ALA A 56 -6.47 11.51 16.71
N ALA A 57 -6.87 10.93 17.84
CA ALA A 57 -8.09 11.33 18.55
C ALA A 57 -8.04 12.79 19.05
N THR A 58 -6.84 13.30 19.31
CA THR A 58 -6.60 14.68 19.73
C THR A 58 -6.89 15.72 18.66
N ASP A 59 -6.76 15.34 17.37
CA ASP A 59 -6.79 16.28 16.24
C ASP A 59 -8.01 16.06 15.32
N GLY A 60 -8.58 14.85 15.34
CA GLY A 60 -9.65 14.47 14.41
C GLY A 60 -9.19 14.39 12.94
N PRO A 61 -10.14 14.36 11.98
CA PRO A 61 -9.81 14.26 10.55
C PRO A 61 -9.37 15.62 9.99
N MET A 62 -8.05 15.85 9.99
CA MET A 62 -7.40 17.03 9.44
C MET A 62 -7.46 17.08 7.90
N ALA A 63 -6.98 18.18 7.31
CA ALA A 63 -6.96 18.37 5.86
C ALA A 63 -6.19 17.22 5.14
N GLN A 64 -5.06 16.79 5.69
CA GLN A 64 -4.30 15.65 5.15
C GLN A 64 -5.07 14.35 5.19
N THR A 65 -5.81 14.08 6.27
CA THR A 65 -6.68 12.90 6.38
C THR A 65 -7.71 12.87 5.24
N LYS A 66 -8.33 14.02 4.96
CA LYS A 66 -9.30 14.18 3.86
C LYS A 66 -8.66 13.92 2.49
N GLU A 67 -7.42 14.39 2.28
CA GLU A 67 -6.65 14.10 1.07
C GLU A 67 -6.34 12.60 0.93
N HIS A 68 -5.96 11.93 2.04
CA HIS A 68 -5.68 10.48 2.03
C HIS A 68 -6.92 9.65 1.70
N ILE A 69 -8.08 9.98 2.29
CA ILE A 69 -9.34 9.30 1.99
C ILE A 69 -9.72 9.49 0.52
N LEU A 70 -9.61 10.73 0.00
CA LEU A 70 -9.87 11.01 -1.40
C LEU A 70 -8.94 10.22 -2.33
N LEU A 71 -7.65 10.18 -2.03
CA LEU A 71 -6.68 9.42 -2.83
C LEU A 71 -6.95 7.92 -2.78
N ALA A 72 -7.25 7.37 -1.61
CA ALA A 72 -7.65 5.97 -1.47
C ALA A 72 -8.86 5.65 -2.37
N ARG A 73 -9.85 6.56 -2.41
CA ARG A 73 -11.01 6.41 -3.30
C ARG A 73 -10.62 6.46 -4.77
N GLN A 74 -9.76 7.40 -5.17
CA GLN A 74 -9.33 7.59 -6.56
C GLN A 74 -8.51 6.40 -7.10
N VAL A 75 -7.66 5.81 -6.28
CA VAL A 75 -6.87 4.63 -6.68
C VAL A 75 -7.65 3.32 -6.54
N GLY A 76 -8.87 3.36 -6.02
CA GLY A 76 -9.76 2.20 -5.96
C GLY A 76 -9.54 1.27 -4.78
N VAL A 77 -9.05 1.77 -3.63
CA VAL A 77 -8.98 0.98 -2.39
C VAL A 77 -10.40 0.51 -2.02
N PRO A 78 -10.64 -0.80 -1.93
CA PRO A 78 -12.01 -1.32 -1.82
C PRO A 78 -12.63 -1.14 -0.42
N ALA A 79 -11.81 -1.16 0.63
CA ALA A 79 -12.28 -1.07 2.01
C ALA A 79 -11.26 -0.36 2.91
N ILE A 80 -11.76 0.35 3.92
CA ILE A 80 -10.97 1.06 4.93
C ILE A 80 -11.40 0.59 6.31
N VAL A 81 -10.43 0.34 7.20
CA VAL A 81 -10.62 0.21 8.65
C VAL A 81 -9.95 1.41 9.30
N VAL A 82 -10.56 2.00 10.32
CA VAL A 82 -10.00 3.17 11.00
C VAL A 82 -9.39 2.77 12.35
N PHE A 83 -8.19 3.27 12.61
CA PHE A 83 -7.58 3.23 13.93
C PHE A 83 -7.51 4.65 14.51
N LEU A 84 -8.36 4.94 15.49
CA LEU A 84 -8.37 6.19 16.24
C LEU A 84 -7.29 6.11 17.32
N ASN A 85 -6.12 6.67 17.02
CA ASN A 85 -4.92 6.58 17.83
C ASN A 85 -4.84 7.70 18.87
N LYS A 86 -3.99 7.55 19.88
CA LYS A 86 -3.75 8.52 20.97
C LYS A 86 -4.98 8.74 21.87
N CYS A 87 -5.85 7.76 22.01
CA CYS A 87 -7.00 7.87 22.89
C CYS A 87 -6.61 8.02 24.37
N ASP A 88 -5.39 7.60 24.75
CA ASP A 88 -4.78 7.83 26.05
C ASP A 88 -4.56 9.31 26.39
N GLN A 89 -4.63 10.20 25.41
CA GLN A 89 -4.45 11.66 25.60
C GLN A 89 -5.78 12.42 25.65
N VAL A 90 -6.90 11.72 25.58
CA VAL A 90 -8.25 12.31 25.60
C VAL A 90 -9.02 11.71 26.77
N ASP A 91 -9.22 12.50 27.81
CA ASP A 91 -9.92 12.07 29.05
C ASP A 91 -11.44 12.14 28.92
N ASP A 92 -11.98 12.80 27.88
CA ASP A 92 -13.40 13.04 27.65
C ASP A 92 -13.96 12.06 26.63
N GLU A 93 -14.82 11.16 27.08
CA GLU A 93 -15.48 10.16 26.24
C GLU A 93 -16.42 10.78 25.21
N GLU A 94 -17.11 11.88 25.58
CA GLU A 94 -18.00 12.61 24.65
C GLU A 94 -17.18 13.21 23.48
N LEU A 95 -15.97 13.67 23.75
CA LEU A 95 -15.07 14.16 22.71
C LEU A 95 -14.61 13.04 21.77
N LEU A 96 -14.34 11.85 22.28
CA LEU A 96 -14.00 10.69 21.44
C LEU A 96 -15.17 10.29 20.53
N GLU A 97 -16.41 10.36 21.03
CA GLU A 97 -17.61 10.10 20.23
C GLU A 97 -17.80 11.14 19.14
N LEU A 98 -17.56 12.42 19.44
CA LEU A 98 -17.64 13.50 18.45
C LEU A 98 -16.61 13.33 17.33
N VAL A 99 -15.38 12.99 17.68
CA VAL A 99 -14.33 12.72 16.69
C VAL A 99 -14.69 11.51 15.83
N GLU A 100 -15.23 10.44 16.43
CA GLU A 100 -15.70 9.28 15.67
C GLU A 100 -16.81 9.68 14.67
N MET A 101 -17.78 10.48 15.09
CA MET A 101 -18.84 10.98 14.20
C MET A 101 -18.27 11.79 13.03
N GLU A 102 -17.32 12.69 13.29
CA GLU A 102 -16.66 13.49 12.24
C GLU A 102 -15.90 12.62 11.24
N VAL A 103 -15.26 11.55 11.72
CA VAL A 103 -14.57 10.57 10.87
C VAL A 103 -15.57 9.85 9.97
N ARG A 104 -16.69 9.38 10.52
CA ARG A 104 -17.75 8.70 9.76
C ARG A 104 -18.37 9.60 8.70
N GLU A 105 -18.68 10.85 9.04
CA GLU A 105 -19.18 11.86 8.10
C GLU A 105 -18.17 12.15 6.99
N THR A 106 -16.90 12.27 7.35
CA THR A 106 -15.83 12.50 6.37
C THR A 106 -15.71 11.32 5.40
N LEU A 107 -15.73 10.09 5.89
CA LEU A 107 -15.67 8.89 5.04
C LEU A 107 -16.89 8.80 4.11
N SER A 108 -18.09 9.08 4.62
CA SER A 108 -19.33 9.10 3.83
C SER A 108 -19.31 10.16 2.74
N LYS A 109 -18.74 11.33 3.01
CA LYS A 109 -18.57 12.41 2.02
C LYS A 109 -17.70 11.98 0.83
N TYR A 110 -16.75 11.10 1.05
CA TYR A 110 -15.88 10.54 0.00
C TYR A 110 -16.34 9.18 -0.51
N GLU A 111 -17.63 8.87 -0.34
CA GLU A 111 -18.30 7.68 -0.86
C GLU A 111 -17.77 6.35 -0.29
N PHE A 112 -17.24 6.34 0.91
CA PHE A 112 -17.05 5.14 1.71
C PHE A 112 -18.26 4.92 2.62
N PRO A 113 -18.59 3.69 3.01
CA PRO A 113 -19.74 3.41 3.89
C PRO A 113 -19.42 3.78 5.35
N GLY A 114 -19.33 5.08 5.65
CA GLY A 114 -18.84 5.60 6.92
C GLY A 114 -19.55 5.04 8.17
N ASP A 115 -20.85 4.71 8.06
CA ASP A 115 -21.62 4.15 9.18
C ASP A 115 -21.22 2.70 9.49
N ASP A 116 -20.80 1.93 8.47
CA ASP A 116 -20.49 0.50 8.61
C ASP A 116 -19.00 0.24 8.83
N ILE A 117 -18.15 1.25 8.65
CA ILE A 117 -16.68 1.09 8.77
C ILE A 117 -16.30 0.84 10.23
N PRO A 118 -15.50 -0.21 10.52
CA PRO A 118 -14.95 -0.43 11.84
C PRO A 118 -14.01 0.72 12.25
N ILE A 119 -14.24 1.29 13.43
CA ILE A 119 -13.37 2.30 14.03
C ILE A 119 -12.91 1.76 15.39
N ILE A 120 -11.63 1.44 15.45
CA ILE A 120 -10.99 0.91 16.66
C ILE A 120 -10.30 2.07 17.39
N LYS A 121 -10.57 2.20 18.69
CA LYS A 121 -10.00 3.22 19.58
C LYS A 121 -8.84 2.62 20.35
N GLY A 122 -7.72 3.34 20.44
CA GLY A 122 -6.58 2.85 21.21
C GLY A 122 -5.37 3.78 21.25
N SER A 123 -4.31 3.28 21.85
CA SER A 123 -3.00 3.93 21.88
C SER A 123 -1.93 2.98 21.35
N ALA A 124 -1.42 3.26 20.16
CA ALA A 124 -0.34 2.48 19.57
C ALA A 124 0.96 2.57 20.41
N LEU A 125 1.15 3.68 21.14
CA LEU A 125 2.30 3.85 22.02
C LEU A 125 2.20 2.91 23.22
N ASN A 126 1.06 2.88 23.90
CA ASN A 126 0.83 1.99 25.03
C ASN A 126 0.98 0.52 24.62
N ALA A 127 0.36 0.15 23.49
CA ALA A 127 0.48 -1.19 22.93
C ALA A 127 1.93 -1.58 22.59
N LEU A 128 2.75 -0.62 22.13
CA LEU A 128 4.16 -0.85 21.81
C LEU A 128 5.03 -1.00 23.06
N THR A 129 4.69 -0.30 24.15
CA THR A 129 5.50 -0.21 25.37
C THR A 129 5.02 -1.11 26.51
N CYS A 130 3.88 -1.78 26.34
CA CYS A 130 3.36 -2.71 27.34
C CYS A 130 4.32 -3.89 27.57
N GLU A 131 4.41 -4.36 28.81
CA GLU A 131 5.33 -5.43 29.20
C GLU A 131 4.70 -6.83 29.11
N GLY A 132 3.37 -6.91 29.11
CA GLY A 132 2.61 -8.18 29.05
C GLY A 132 2.50 -8.80 27.65
N GLY A 133 3.03 -8.15 26.61
CA GLY A 133 2.95 -8.63 25.22
C GLY A 133 1.52 -8.67 24.70
N VAL A 134 1.18 -9.70 23.92
CA VAL A 134 -0.14 -9.82 23.27
C VAL A 134 -1.32 -10.04 24.23
N ASP A 135 -1.04 -10.44 25.46
CA ASP A 135 -2.06 -10.65 26.51
C ASP A 135 -2.27 -9.41 27.39
N ASP A 136 -1.50 -8.37 27.16
CA ASP A 136 -1.62 -7.11 27.89
C ASP A 136 -2.91 -6.36 27.48
N PRO A 137 -3.66 -5.79 28.44
CA PRO A 137 -4.83 -4.97 28.14
C PRO A 137 -4.54 -3.81 27.17
N ASP A 138 -3.36 -3.20 27.25
CA ASP A 138 -2.94 -2.13 26.35
C ASP A 138 -2.72 -2.61 24.89
N PHE A 139 -2.46 -3.91 24.70
CA PHE A 139 -2.34 -4.52 23.38
C PHE A 139 -3.69 -4.91 22.77
N ALA A 140 -4.77 -4.93 23.54
CA ALA A 140 -6.09 -5.39 23.10
C ALA A 140 -6.60 -4.63 21.86
N CYS A 141 -6.34 -3.31 21.78
CA CYS A 141 -6.75 -2.49 20.63
C CYS A 141 -6.06 -2.91 19.31
N ILE A 142 -4.85 -3.44 19.37
CA ILE A 142 -4.15 -3.95 18.16
C ILE A 142 -4.76 -5.29 17.71
N LYS A 143 -5.12 -6.14 18.67
CA LYS A 143 -5.82 -7.39 18.36
C LYS A 143 -7.19 -7.12 17.73
N GLU A 144 -7.97 -6.21 18.31
CA GLU A 144 -9.25 -5.77 17.76
C GLU A 144 -9.11 -5.17 16.35
N LEU A 145 -8.06 -4.37 16.12
CA LEU A 145 -7.75 -3.85 14.79
C LEU A 145 -7.50 -4.99 13.78
N MET A 146 -6.72 -6.00 14.16
CA MET A 146 -6.44 -7.12 13.27
C MET A 146 -7.67 -7.99 13.01
N ASP A 147 -8.51 -8.21 14.01
CA ASP A 147 -9.80 -8.90 13.86
C ASP A 147 -10.75 -8.13 12.91
N ALA A 148 -10.76 -6.80 13.00
CA ALA A 148 -11.51 -5.95 12.09
C ALA A 148 -10.96 -6.00 10.65
N VAL A 149 -9.65 -6.00 10.49
CA VAL A 149 -8.99 -6.15 9.17
C VAL A 149 -9.33 -7.51 8.56
N ASP A 150 -9.24 -8.60 9.34
CA ASP A 150 -9.55 -9.96 8.88
C ASP A 150 -11.00 -10.11 8.43
N SER A 151 -11.94 -9.48 9.15
CA SER A 151 -13.37 -9.65 8.92
C SER A 151 -13.95 -8.65 7.91
N TYR A 152 -13.46 -7.41 7.88
CA TYR A 152 -14.06 -6.35 7.09
C TYR A 152 -13.41 -6.14 5.73
N ILE A 153 -12.08 -6.27 5.63
CA ILE A 153 -11.39 -6.12 4.34
C ILE A 153 -11.60 -7.38 3.50
N PRO A 154 -12.18 -7.27 2.29
CA PRO A 154 -12.45 -8.43 1.45
C PRO A 154 -11.16 -9.12 1.02
N THR A 155 -11.19 -10.44 0.88
CA THR A 155 -10.09 -11.16 0.25
C THR A 155 -10.07 -10.80 -1.24
N PRO A 156 -8.95 -10.33 -1.78
CA PRO A 156 -8.87 -9.93 -3.18
C PRO A 156 -9.08 -11.12 -4.12
N ASP A 157 -9.79 -10.89 -5.21
CA ASP A 157 -9.90 -11.86 -6.29
C ASP A 157 -8.59 -11.90 -7.09
N ARG A 158 -7.80 -12.96 -6.88
CA ARG A 158 -6.52 -13.14 -7.55
C ARG A 158 -6.74 -13.64 -8.98
N LYS A 159 -6.48 -12.80 -9.96
CA LYS A 159 -6.59 -13.11 -11.40
C LYS A 159 -5.39 -13.93 -11.90
N ALA A 160 -5.13 -15.05 -11.25
CA ALA A 160 -3.95 -15.90 -11.53
C ALA A 160 -4.01 -16.62 -12.89
N ASP A 161 -5.20 -16.79 -13.47
CA ASP A 161 -5.47 -17.40 -14.78
C ASP A 161 -5.21 -16.47 -15.97
N GLN A 162 -5.00 -15.18 -15.72
CA GLN A 162 -4.72 -14.18 -16.77
C GLN A 162 -3.22 -14.14 -17.12
N PRO A 163 -2.85 -13.53 -18.27
CA PRO A 163 -1.45 -13.31 -18.62
C PRO A 163 -0.73 -12.46 -17.56
N PHE A 164 0.49 -12.85 -17.17
CA PHE A 164 1.31 -12.13 -16.19
C PHE A 164 1.42 -10.64 -16.49
N LEU A 165 1.27 -9.83 -15.45
CA LEU A 165 1.47 -8.40 -15.45
C LEU A 165 1.91 -7.90 -14.09
N MET A 166 3.00 -7.12 -14.05
CA MET A 166 3.55 -6.50 -12.86
C MET A 166 4.03 -5.08 -13.17
N PRO A 167 3.39 -4.02 -12.66
CA PRO A 167 3.92 -2.66 -12.72
C PRO A 167 5.25 -2.56 -11.97
N VAL A 168 6.20 -1.82 -12.52
CA VAL A 168 7.51 -1.58 -11.90
C VAL A 168 7.42 -0.42 -10.94
N GLU A 169 7.71 -0.68 -9.66
CA GLU A 169 7.66 0.30 -8.58
C GLU A 169 9.03 0.87 -8.25
N ASP A 170 10.04 0.01 -8.23
CA ASP A 170 11.41 0.42 -8.00
C ASP A 170 12.37 -0.47 -8.79
N VAL A 171 13.56 0.08 -9.06
CA VAL A 171 14.62 -0.61 -9.80
C VAL A 171 15.96 -0.39 -9.13
N PHE A 172 16.63 -1.47 -8.77
CA PHE A 172 17.96 -1.42 -8.20
C PHE A 172 18.87 -2.49 -8.77
N THR A 173 20.16 -2.34 -8.54
CA THR A 173 21.17 -3.28 -9.00
C THR A 173 21.78 -4.02 -7.83
N ILE A 174 21.84 -5.34 -7.92
CA ILE A 174 22.61 -6.17 -6.98
C ILE A 174 23.97 -6.45 -7.60
N THR A 175 25.03 -6.02 -6.92
CA THR A 175 26.42 -6.24 -7.38
C THR A 175 26.66 -7.73 -7.63
N GLY A 176 27.11 -8.07 -8.85
CA GLY A 176 27.40 -9.44 -9.26
C GLY A 176 26.18 -10.29 -9.64
N ARG A 177 24.95 -9.77 -9.47
CA ARG A 177 23.72 -10.50 -9.85
C ARG A 177 22.96 -9.85 -11.00
N GLY A 178 22.85 -8.52 -11.04
CA GLY A 178 22.16 -7.80 -12.10
C GLY A 178 21.08 -6.84 -11.60
N THR A 179 20.18 -6.47 -12.49
CA THR A 179 19.09 -5.53 -12.23
C THR A 179 17.87 -6.25 -11.69
N VAL A 180 17.31 -5.72 -10.62
CA VAL A 180 16.07 -6.18 -10.00
C VAL A 180 15.01 -5.12 -10.21
N ALA A 181 13.83 -5.54 -10.70
CA ALA A 181 12.61 -4.75 -10.71
C ALA A 181 11.67 -5.27 -9.63
N THR A 182 11.16 -4.38 -8.80
CA THR A 182 10.16 -4.72 -7.78
C THR A 182 8.78 -4.25 -8.19
N GLY A 183 7.76 -4.94 -7.72
CA GLY A 183 6.37 -4.58 -7.91
C GLY A 183 5.42 -5.65 -7.39
N ARG A 184 4.14 -5.30 -7.39
CA ARG A 184 3.06 -6.26 -7.12
C ARG A 184 2.66 -6.95 -8.41
N VAL A 185 2.50 -8.26 -8.38
CA VAL A 185 1.89 -9.00 -9.48
C VAL A 185 0.39 -8.68 -9.51
N GLU A 186 -0.06 -7.95 -10.51
CA GLU A 186 -1.46 -7.55 -10.67
C GLU A 186 -2.34 -8.68 -11.18
N ARG A 187 -1.78 -9.53 -12.02
CA ARG A 187 -2.47 -10.69 -12.59
C ARG A 187 -1.49 -11.73 -13.13
N GLY A 188 -1.99 -12.95 -13.27
CA GLY A 188 -1.24 -14.07 -13.81
C GLY A 188 -0.24 -14.65 -12.83
N THR A 189 0.64 -15.47 -13.37
CA THR A 189 1.75 -16.10 -12.67
C THR A 189 3.04 -15.88 -13.44
N ILE A 190 4.17 -15.85 -12.74
CA ILE A 190 5.52 -15.79 -13.30
C ILE A 190 6.39 -16.87 -12.66
N LYS A 191 7.15 -17.59 -13.47
CA LYS A 191 8.10 -18.62 -13.01
C LYS A 191 9.53 -18.23 -13.32
N MET A 192 10.46 -18.80 -12.58
CA MET A 192 11.87 -18.70 -12.90
C MET A 192 12.15 -19.20 -14.33
N ASN A 193 13.06 -18.51 -15.01
CA ASN A 193 13.44 -18.75 -16.42
C ASN A 193 12.35 -18.46 -17.46
N GLU A 194 11.28 -17.80 -17.09
CA GLU A 194 10.23 -17.38 -18.01
C GLU A 194 10.60 -16.05 -18.71
N GLU A 195 10.23 -15.93 -19.99
CA GLU A 195 10.44 -14.70 -20.77
C GLU A 195 9.35 -13.68 -20.44
N VAL A 196 9.79 -12.44 -20.22
CA VAL A 196 8.91 -11.28 -20.01
C VAL A 196 9.27 -10.15 -20.96
N GLU A 197 8.34 -9.25 -21.18
CA GLU A 197 8.49 -8.04 -21.97
C GLU A 197 8.37 -6.81 -21.09
N ILE A 198 9.29 -5.86 -21.24
CA ILE A 198 9.27 -4.54 -20.61
C ILE A 198 8.50 -3.60 -21.54
N VAL A 199 7.43 -2.99 -21.05
CA VAL A 199 6.51 -2.18 -21.85
C VAL A 199 6.20 -0.87 -21.15
N GLY A 200 5.99 0.20 -21.92
CA GLY A 200 5.59 1.52 -21.42
C GLY A 200 6.71 2.53 -21.38
N LEU A 201 6.34 3.81 -21.33
CA LEU A 201 7.19 5.01 -21.31
C LEU A 201 8.06 5.21 -22.56
N THR A 202 8.41 4.15 -23.29
CA THR A 202 9.15 4.18 -24.56
C THR A 202 8.42 3.36 -25.60
N ASP A 203 8.69 3.63 -26.87
CA ASP A 203 8.15 2.85 -28.00
C ASP A 203 8.88 1.51 -28.17
N GLU A 204 10.07 1.40 -27.56
CA GLU A 204 10.88 0.18 -27.62
C GLU A 204 10.37 -0.84 -26.59
N LYS A 205 10.11 -2.04 -27.09
CA LYS A 205 9.79 -3.19 -26.26
C LYS A 205 11.03 -4.04 -26.08
N LYS A 206 11.40 -4.31 -24.85
CA LYS A 206 12.56 -5.12 -24.53
C LYS A 206 12.14 -6.45 -23.90
N LYS A 207 12.59 -7.55 -24.49
CA LYS A 207 12.36 -8.88 -23.92
C LYS A 207 13.55 -9.27 -23.04
N THR A 208 13.24 -9.94 -21.95
CA THR A 208 14.24 -10.47 -21.01
C THR A 208 13.71 -11.73 -20.34
N VAL A 209 14.56 -12.38 -19.55
CA VAL A 209 14.22 -13.58 -18.80
C VAL A 209 14.35 -13.31 -17.31
N VAL A 210 13.37 -13.72 -16.56
CA VAL A 210 13.37 -13.67 -15.08
C VAL A 210 14.27 -14.80 -14.57
N THR A 211 15.41 -14.46 -13.98
CA THR A 211 16.40 -15.42 -13.48
C THR A 211 16.33 -15.66 -11.98
N GLY A 212 15.52 -14.88 -11.28
CA GLY A 212 15.25 -15.03 -9.85
C GLY A 212 14.01 -14.29 -9.46
N ILE A 213 13.29 -14.84 -8.51
CA ILE A 213 12.10 -14.22 -7.87
C ILE A 213 12.35 -14.23 -6.38
N GLU A 214 12.18 -13.09 -5.74
CA GLU A 214 12.36 -12.94 -4.30
C GLU A 214 11.17 -12.19 -3.69
N MET A 215 10.66 -12.70 -2.58
CA MET A 215 9.64 -12.05 -1.76
C MET A 215 10.07 -12.08 -0.30
N PHE A 216 10.16 -10.92 0.36
CA PHE A 216 10.58 -10.79 1.77
C PHE A 216 11.86 -11.59 2.11
N ARG A 217 12.89 -11.49 1.23
CA ARG A 217 14.18 -12.20 1.34
C ARG A 217 14.09 -13.73 1.20
N LYS A 218 12.95 -14.27 0.76
CA LYS A 218 12.78 -15.68 0.41
C LYS A 218 12.83 -15.82 -1.10
N LEU A 219 13.64 -16.74 -1.59
CA LEU A 219 13.67 -17.10 -3.01
C LEU A 219 12.48 -17.97 -3.34
N LEU A 220 11.82 -17.68 -4.45
CA LEU A 220 10.64 -18.39 -4.92
C LEU A 220 10.88 -18.98 -6.31
N ASP A 221 10.26 -20.13 -6.59
CA ASP A 221 10.25 -20.75 -7.92
C ASP A 221 9.24 -20.06 -8.85
N PHE A 222 8.17 -19.54 -8.28
CA PHE A 222 7.12 -18.80 -8.99
C PHE A 222 6.47 -17.77 -8.06
N ALA A 223 5.76 -16.82 -8.65
CA ALA A 223 4.89 -15.87 -7.96
C ALA A 223 3.57 -15.71 -8.72
N GLU A 224 2.53 -15.30 -8.02
CA GLU A 224 1.18 -15.15 -8.58
C GLU A 224 0.55 -13.80 -8.23
N ALA A 225 -0.58 -13.51 -8.85
CA ALA A 225 -1.35 -12.29 -8.61
C ALA A 225 -1.55 -12.03 -7.12
N GLY A 226 -1.23 -10.81 -6.66
CA GLY A 226 -1.24 -10.37 -5.27
C GLY A 226 0.12 -10.38 -4.58
N ASP A 227 1.12 -11.10 -5.11
CA ASP A 227 2.45 -11.16 -4.50
C ASP A 227 3.27 -9.90 -4.78
N ASN A 228 3.94 -9.37 -3.76
CA ASN A 228 4.92 -8.29 -3.90
C ASN A 228 6.32 -8.90 -4.05
N ILE A 229 6.92 -8.78 -5.22
CA ILE A 229 8.15 -9.48 -5.56
C ILE A 229 9.24 -8.57 -6.12
N GLY A 230 10.47 -9.04 -6.00
CA GLY A 230 11.62 -8.58 -6.78
C GLY A 230 11.96 -9.60 -7.85
N THR A 231 12.00 -9.18 -9.11
CA THR A 231 12.38 -10.01 -10.25
C THR A 231 13.78 -9.67 -10.72
N LEU A 232 14.70 -10.62 -10.71
CA LEU A 232 16.04 -10.49 -11.27
C LEU A 232 15.97 -10.69 -12.79
N LEU A 233 16.40 -9.68 -13.55
CA LEU A 233 16.28 -9.65 -15.01
C LEU A 233 17.64 -9.89 -15.70
N ARG A 234 17.66 -10.79 -16.67
CA ARG A 234 18.88 -11.13 -17.43
C ARG A 234 19.22 -10.07 -18.47
N GLY A 235 20.45 -9.54 -18.41
CA GLY A 235 20.96 -8.65 -19.46
C GLY A 235 20.25 -7.30 -19.57
N VAL A 236 19.58 -6.86 -18.51
CA VAL A 236 18.93 -5.57 -18.40
C VAL A 236 19.79 -4.67 -17.50
N ALA A 237 20.23 -3.52 -18.03
CA ALA A 237 20.88 -2.51 -17.21
C ALA A 237 19.83 -1.70 -16.43
N LYS A 238 20.24 -1.07 -15.30
CA LYS A 238 19.33 -0.20 -14.53
C LYS A 238 18.75 0.94 -15.36
N THR A 239 19.47 1.38 -16.39
CA THR A 239 19.02 2.44 -17.31
C THR A 239 18.01 1.97 -18.37
N ASP A 240 17.80 0.67 -18.50
CA ASP A 240 16.91 0.08 -19.50
C ASP A 240 15.50 -0.16 -19.00
N ILE A 241 15.30 0.02 -17.72
CA ILE A 241 14.01 -0.17 -17.04
C ILE A 241 13.84 0.89 -15.95
N GLU A 242 12.65 1.44 -15.83
CA GLU A 242 12.35 2.47 -14.85
C GLU A 242 10.96 2.30 -14.23
N ARG A 243 10.76 2.94 -13.09
CA ARG A 243 9.47 3.00 -12.40
C ARG A 243 8.38 3.51 -13.34
N GLY A 244 7.23 2.85 -13.34
CA GLY A 244 6.09 3.18 -14.19
C GLY A 244 6.01 2.35 -15.47
N GLN A 245 7.07 1.64 -15.84
CA GLN A 245 6.98 0.59 -16.84
C GLN A 245 6.32 -0.66 -16.29
N VAL A 246 6.03 -1.61 -17.14
CA VAL A 246 5.33 -2.85 -16.80
C VAL A 246 6.12 -4.05 -17.31
N LEU A 247 6.31 -5.05 -16.45
CA LEU A 247 6.71 -6.40 -16.87
C LEU A 247 5.46 -7.21 -17.20
N CYS A 248 5.43 -7.82 -18.36
CA CYS A 248 4.28 -8.61 -18.79
C CYS A 248 4.68 -9.85 -19.58
N LYS A 249 3.73 -10.77 -19.76
CA LYS A 249 3.89 -11.85 -20.72
C LYS A 249 4.08 -11.25 -22.12
N PRO A 250 5.07 -11.70 -22.91
CA PRO A 250 5.35 -11.14 -24.23
C PRO A 250 4.12 -11.05 -25.11
N GLY A 251 3.87 -9.86 -25.68
CA GLY A 251 2.75 -9.59 -26.58
C GLY A 251 1.37 -9.52 -25.92
N SER A 252 1.26 -9.61 -24.60
CA SER A 252 -0.05 -9.61 -23.91
C SER A 252 -0.66 -8.22 -23.71
N ILE A 253 0.17 -7.16 -23.75
CA ILE A 253 -0.29 -5.77 -23.63
C ILE A 253 0.43 -4.84 -24.61
N HIS A 254 -0.21 -3.72 -24.89
CA HIS A 254 0.34 -2.65 -25.72
C HIS A 254 0.08 -1.30 -25.06
N PRO A 255 1.05 -0.36 -25.07
CA PRO A 255 0.81 1.01 -24.63
C PRO A 255 -0.23 1.71 -25.48
N HIS A 256 -1.04 2.56 -24.88
CA HIS A 256 -2.03 3.38 -25.56
C HIS A 256 -1.63 4.85 -25.49
N THR A 257 -1.61 5.55 -26.64
CA THR A 257 -1.35 7.00 -26.73
C THR A 257 -2.62 7.84 -26.68
N LYS A 258 -3.77 7.21 -26.90
CA LYS A 258 -5.10 7.86 -26.86
C LYS A 258 -5.95 7.16 -25.81
N PHE A 259 -6.49 7.93 -24.87
CA PHE A 259 -7.36 7.43 -23.82
C PHE A 259 -8.41 8.48 -23.44
N VAL A 260 -9.47 8.05 -22.79
CA VAL A 260 -10.47 8.91 -22.14
C VAL A 260 -10.25 8.81 -20.64
N GLY A 261 -10.09 9.95 -19.97
CA GLY A 261 -9.86 10.02 -18.52
C GLY A 261 -10.94 10.85 -17.84
N GLN A 262 -11.31 10.43 -16.64
CA GLN A 262 -12.09 11.26 -15.70
C GLN A 262 -11.12 12.04 -14.82
N VAL A 263 -11.30 13.34 -14.74
CA VAL A 263 -10.43 14.22 -13.97
C VAL A 263 -11.19 14.78 -12.78
N TYR A 264 -10.65 14.57 -11.59
CA TYR A 264 -11.09 15.23 -10.37
C TYR A 264 -10.11 16.34 -10.01
N VAL A 265 -10.62 17.57 -9.94
CA VAL A 265 -9.80 18.74 -9.61
C VAL A 265 -9.96 19.04 -8.11
N LEU A 266 -8.86 18.96 -7.37
CA LEU A 266 -8.83 19.36 -5.97
C LEU A 266 -9.12 20.87 -5.85
N SER A 267 -9.95 21.25 -4.86
CA SER A 267 -10.13 22.66 -4.52
C SER A 267 -8.79 23.25 -4.06
N LYS A 268 -8.49 24.50 -4.45
CA LYS A 268 -7.31 25.21 -3.94
C LYS A 268 -7.32 25.16 -2.42
N ARG A 269 -6.21 24.76 -1.81
CA ARG A 269 -5.99 25.02 -0.38
C ARG A 269 -6.19 26.52 -0.16
N SER A 270 -7.06 26.89 0.77
CA SER A 270 -6.99 28.23 1.35
C SER A 270 -5.62 28.29 2.03
N GLU A 271 -4.74 29.13 1.51
CA GLU A 271 -3.53 29.55 2.22
C GLU A 271 -4.00 30.30 3.47
N GLU A 272 -4.00 29.65 4.62
CA GLU A 272 -3.98 30.25 5.95
C GLU A 272 -2.71 29.78 6.68
#